data_7ec902c2c5036dee2c127b197fc4fd23
#
_entry.id   7ec902c2c5036dee2c127b197fc4fd23
#
_cell.length_a   1.000
_cell.length_b   1.000
_cell.length_c   1.000
_cell.angle_alpha   90.00
_cell.angle_beta   90.00
_cell.angle_gamma   90.00
#
_symmetry.space_group_name_H-M   'P 1'
#
loop_
_entity.id
_entity.type
_entity.pdbx_description
1 polymer ?
#
loop_
_entity_poly.entity_id
_entity_poly.type
_entity_poly.pdbx_seq_one_letter_code
_entity_poly.pdbx_strand_id
1 'polypeptide(L)'
;MVAPRLGTSLTKRCARCGLQFAVTEAHHCSSPSAPQITEEDLDRTAPSYPPPQEEDADPVVGAVLAERYLIESRLSQGGMGVVYKAKHVHLDTPVAVKILLQPQDPLAQRRFLEEAKMASLVHHPNTVYIADFGLLSDGRSYLVMELLVGPTLSKAIEEGPMEPLRACRIAQQIATGLQAVHDHGIVHRDLKPDKLEFVEKWPSHVRSPSENVRETSVERNRREPEVLC
;
A
#
# COMPACT_ATOMS: atom_id res chain seq x y z
N MET A 1 -38.74 -2.72 -57.44
CA MET A 1 -37.97 -1.72 -56.69
C MET A 1 -36.94 -2.45 -55.91
N VAL A 2 -35.69 -2.38 -56.36
CA VAL A 2 -34.52 -3.05 -55.72
C VAL A 2 -33.80 -2.01 -54.91
N ALA A 3 -33.66 -2.24 -53.58
CA ALA A 3 -32.93 -1.37 -52.68
C ALA A 3 -31.40 -1.55 -52.85
N PRO A 4 -30.59 -0.50 -52.82
CA PRO A 4 -29.15 -0.60 -52.92
C PRO A 4 -28.55 -1.16 -51.61
N ARG A 5 -27.67 -2.15 -51.74
CA ARG A 5 -26.86 -2.67 -50.63
C ARG A 5 -25.76 -1.65 -50.28
N LEU A 6 -25.78 -1.11 -49.08
CA LEU A 6 -24.67 -0.34 -48.50
C LEU A 6 -23.52 -1.32 -48.22
N GLY A 7 -22.46 -1.22 -49.02
CA GLY A 7 -21.21 -1.93 -48.78
C GLY A 7 -20.45 -1.28 -47.63
N THR A 8 -20.38 -1.99 -46.50
CA THR A 8 -19.46 -1.61 -45.39
C THR A 8 -18.04 -1.89 -45.81
N SER A 9 -17.31 -0.84 -46.20
CA SER A 9 -15.87 -0.91 -46.45
C SER A 9 -15.15 -1.13 -45.14
N LEU A 10 -14.56 -2.31 -44.98
CA LEU A 10 -13.69 -2.64 -43.80
C LEU A 10 -12.33 -1.93 -43.99
N THR A 11 -11.97 -1.09 -43.02
CA THR A 11 -10.68 -0.42 -42.99
C THR A 11 -9.81 -1.00 -41.89
N LYS A 12 -8.49 -1.07 -42.14
CA LYS A 12 -7.46 -1.42 -41.12
C LYS A 12 -6.57 -0.22 -40.85
N ARG A 13 -6.03 -0.14 -39.65
CA ARG A 13 -5.04 0.89 -39.28
C ARG A 13 -3.63 0.29 -39.33
N CYS A 14 -2.69 0.96 -39.97
CA CYS A 14 -1.30 0.55 -39.99
C CYS A 14 -0.67 0.71 -38.61
N ALA A 15 -0.11 -0.36 -38.04
CA ALA A 15 0.55 -0.33 -36.73
C ALA A 15 1.82 0.52 -36.73
N ARG A 16 2.41 0.84 -37.89
CA ARG A 16 3.67 1.57 -38.01
C ARG A 16 3.50 3.06 -38.26
N CYS A 17 2.52 3.50 -39.05
CA CYS A 17 2.30 4.93 -39.38
C CYS A 17 0.93 5.45 -38.92
N GLY A 18 0.04 4.61 -38.38
CA GLY A 18 -1.27 5.02 -37.88
C GLY A 18 -2.36 5.33 -38.93
N LEU A 19 -2.03 5.30 -40.21
CA LEU A 19 -2.99 5.59 -41.30
C LEU A 19 -4.00 4.47 -41.46
N GLN A 20 -5.26 4.85 -41.74
CA GLN A 20 -6.34 3.91 -42.09
C GLN A 20 -6.38 3.69 -43.62
N PHE A 21 -6.50 2.43 -44.02
CA PHE A 21 -6.59 2.04 -45.42
C PHE A 21 -7.59 0.88 -45.59
N ALA A 22 -8.12 0.71 -46.81
CA ALA A 22 -9.09 -0.36 -47.10
C ALA A 22 -8.42 -1.73 -47.01
N VAL A 23 -9.13 -2.73 -46.46
CA VAL A 23 -8.60 -4.09 -46.27
C VAL A 23 -8.15 -4.75 -47.58
N THR A 24 -8.63 -4.28 -48.71
CA THR A 24 -8.31 -4.76 -50.06
C THR A 24 -7.07 -4.10 -50.68
N GLU A 25 -6.49 -3.09 -50.05
CA GLU A 25 -5.35 -2.35 -50.58
C GLU A 25 -4.06 -2.75 -49.84
N ALA A 26 -2.96 -2.96 -50.58
CA ALA A 26 -1.65 -3.16 -50.02
C ALA A 26 -1.05 -1.79 -49.60
N HIS A 27 -0.95 -1.54 -48.31
CA HIS A 27 -0.37 -0.31 -47.80
C HIS A 27 1.16 -0.45 -47.71
N HIS A 28 1.88 0.26 -48.58
CA HIS A 28 3.32 0.43 -48.49
C HIS A 28 3.66 1.59 -47.56
N CYS A 29 4.14 1.27 -46.36
CA CYS A 29 4.60 2.26 -45.39
C CYS A 29 6.02 2.72 -45.77
N SER A 30 6.14 3.81 -46.52
CA SER A 30 7.43 4.49 -46.69
C SER A 30 7.80 5.16 -45.37
N SER A 31 8.92 4.74 -44.76
CA SER A 31 9.49 5.47 -43.62
C SER A 31 9.85 6.87 -44.09
N PRO A 32 9.46 7.94 -43.40
CA PRO A 32 10.08 9.23 -43.62
C PRO A 32 11.58 9.07 -43.36
N SER A 33 12.40 9.50 -44.33
CA SER A 33 13.84 9.57 -44.17
C SER A 33 14.14 10.33 -42.87
N ALA A 34 14.99 9.75 -42.02
CA ALA A 34 15.44 10.45 -40.83
C ALA A 34 16.06 11.81 -41.25
N PRO A 35 15.72 12.91 -40.59
CA PRO A 35 16.35 14.17 -40.87
C PRO A 35 17.86 14.01 -40.69
N GLN A 36 18.64 14.40 -41.73
CA GLN A 36 20.11 14.46 -41.61
C GLN A 36 20.40 15.64 -40.70
N ILE A 37 20.98 15.37 -39.53
CA ILE A 37 21.47 16.36 -38.59
C ILE A 37 22.79 16.87 -39.20
N THR A 38 22.82 18.15 -39.59
CA THR A 38 24.05 18.81 -40.05
C THR A 38 24.87 19.28 -38.84
N GLU A 39 26.21 19.38 -39.02
CA GLU A 39 27.09 19.87 -37.93
C GLU A 39 26.75 21.26 -37.40
N GLU A 40 25.98 22.05 -38.13
CA GLU A 40 25.49 23.36 -37.68
C GLU A 40 24.32 23.27 -36.66
N ASP A 41 23.65 22.09 -36.55
CA ASP A 41 22.58 21.90 -35.57
C ASP A 41 23.13 21.53 -34.17
N LEU A 42 24.43 21.28 -34.03
CA LEU A 42 25.07 20.93 -32.77
C LEU A 42 25.42 22.13 -31.88
N ASP A 43 25.37 23.35 -32.42
CA ASP A 43 25.69 24.59 -31.67
C ASP A 43 24.44 25.32 -31.15
N ARG A 44 23.27 24.79 -31.37
CA ARG A 44 22.09 25.26 -30.65
C ARG A 44 22.10 24.62 -29.26
N THR A 45 22.45 25.45 -28.28
CA THR A 45 22.30 25.21 -26.83
C THR A 45 21.21 24.18 -26.58
N ALA A 46 21.62 22.97 -26.19
CA ALA A 46 20.70 21.95 -25.71
C ALA A 46 19.76 22.65 -24.70
N PRO A 47 18.43 22.48 -24.80
CA PRO A 47 17.57 22.97 -23.76
C PRO A 47 18.12 22.45 -22.44
N SER A 48 18.51 23.37 -21.55
CA SER A 48 18.94 23.02 -20.21
C SER A 48 17.73 22.38 -19.55
N TYR A 49 17.61 21.08 -19.71
CA TYR A 49 16.76 20.30 -18.83
C TYR A 49 17.29 20.56 -17.43
N PRO A 50 16.50 21.16 -16.53
CA PRO A 50 16.91 21.24 -15.14
C PRO A 50 17.27 19.80 -14.76
N PRO A 51 18.38 19.57 -14.03
CA PRO A 51 18.68 18.24 -13.53
C PRO A 51 17.39 17.71 -12.88
N PRO A 52 17.09 16.40 -12.96
CA PRO A 52 15.94 15.83 -12.28
C PRO A 52 15.99 16.42 -10.87
N GLN A 53 14.99 17.20 -10.50
CA GLN A 53 14.88 17.70 -9.14
C GLN A 53 14.92 16.42 -8.32
N GLU A 54 15.91 16.28 -7.46
CA GLU A 54 15.93 15.26 -6.42
C GLU A 54 14.59 15.45 -5.72
N GLU A 55 13.60 14.61 -6.09
CA GLU A 55 12.28 14.62 -5.49
C GLU A 55 12.55 14.52 -4.01
N ASP A 56 12.18 15.52 -3.24
CA ASP A 56 12.50 15.78 -1.84
C ASP A 56 12.70 14.46 -1.07
N ALA A 57 13.97 14.07 -0.94
CA ALA A 57 14.31 12.82 -0.27
C ALA A 57 13.74 12.95 1.14
N ASP A 58 12.79 12.10 1.50
CA ASP A 58 12.15 12.12 2.81
C ASP A 58 13.25 12.03 3.89
N PRO A 59 13.49 13.09 4.69
CA PRO A 59 14.63 13.16 5.58
C PRO A 59 14.62 12.08 6.67
N VAL A 60 13.51 11.37 6.82
CA VAL A 60 13.35 10.30 7.79
C VAL A 60 13.83 8.96 7.23
N VAL A 61 13.84 8.78 5.91
CA VAL A 61 14.31 7.55 5.27
C VAL A 61 15.84 7.43 5.43
N GLY A 62 16.29 6.26 5.86
CA GLY A 62 17.69 5.99 6.21
C GLY A 62 18.05 6.31 7.65
N ALA A 63 17.20 7.03 8.41
CA ALA A 63 17.43 7.31 9.82
C ALA A 63 17.09 6.10 10.71
N VAL A 64 17.76 5.99 11.87
CA VAL A 64 17.42 5.02 12.91
C VAL A 64 16.59 5.73 13.97
N LEU A 65 15.33 5.39 14.06
CA LEU A 65 14.37 5.96 15.00
C LEU A 65 14.46 5.22 16.34
N ALA A 66 14.46 5.98 17.43
CA ALA A 66 14.54 5.46 18.80
C ALA A 66 15.67 4.43 19.00
N GLU A 67 16.79 4.56 18.25
CA GLU A 67 17.97 3.66 18.27
C GLU A 67 17.68 2.20 17.90
N ARG A 68 16.45 1.90 17.42
CA ARG A 68 15.97 0.53 17.19
C ARG A 68 15.38 0.28 15.82
N TYR A 69 14.85 1.31 15.14
CA TYR A 69 14.07 1.11 13.92
C TYR A 69 14.71 1.87 12.76
N LEU A 70 15.38 1.14 11.86
CA LEU A 70 15.90 1.70 10.61
C LEU A 70 14.73 1.93 9.64
N ILE A 71 14.50 3.18 9.28
CA ILE A 71 13.44 3.55 8.33
C ILE A 71 13.91 3.24 6.91
N GLU A 72 13.21 2.34 6.21
CA GLU A 72 13.60 1.89 4.87
C GLU A 72 12.91 2.69 3.75
N SER A 73 11.61 2.92 3.88
CA SER A 73 10.83 3.63 2.85
C SER A 73 9.51 4.15 3.43
N ARG A 74 8.93 5.16 2.76
CA ARG A 74 7.58 5.63 3.08
C ARG A 74 6.53 4.71 2.44
N LEU A 75 5.55 4.26 3.23
CA LEU A 75 4.43 3.44 2.78
C LEU A 75 3.21 4.30 2.43
N SER A 76 2.83 5.23 3.32
CA SER A 76 1.68 6.08 3.11
C SER A 76 1.79 7.38 3.90
N GLN A 77 1.04 8.39 3.48
CA GLN A 77 0.92 9.66 4.17
C GLN A 77 -0.55 10.05 4.25
N GLY A 78 -0.98 10.45 5.44
CA GLY A 78 -2.33 10.97 5.70
C GLY A 78 -2.28 12.29 6.47
N GLY A 79 -3.45 12.87 6.74
CA GLY A 79 -3.54 14.15 7.46
C GLY A 79 -2.96 14.15 8.87
N MET A 80 -2.91 12.99 9.53
CA MET A 80 -2.42 12.87 10.91
C MET A 80 -0.96 12.42 11.00
N GLY A 81 -0.41 11.77 9.97
CA GLY A 81 0.93 11.21 10.06
C GLY A 81 1.40 10.51 8.80
N VAL A 82 2.63 10.04 8.83
CA VAL A 82 3.27 9.25 7.79
C VAL A 82 3.56 7.86 8.33
N VAL A 83 3.30 6.84 7.53
CA VAL A 83 3.63 5.44 7.83
C VAL A 83 4.83 5.03 7.00
N TYR A 84 5.81 4.47 7.66
CA TYR A 84 7.05 3.99 7.06
C TYR A 84 7.18 2.48 7.21
N LYS A 85 7.77 1.85 6.22
CA LYS A 85 8.37 0.54 6.38
C LYS A 85 9.71 0.73 7.11
N ALA A 86 9.93 -0.05 8.14
CA ALA A 86 11.14 -0.01 8.91
C ALA A 86 11.59 -1.43 9.30
N LYS A 87 12.81 -1.53 9.80
CA LYS A 87 13.40 -2.78 10.25
C LYS A 87 13.94 -2.60 11.67
N HIS A 88 13.59 -3.51 12.57
CA HIS A 88 14.17 -3.51 13.91
C HIS A 88 15.63 -3.95 13.84
N VAL A 89 16.58 -3.06 14.15
CA VAL A 89 18.04 -3.26 13.90
C VAL A 89 18.64 -4.47 14.63
N HIS A 90 18.12 -4.84 15.81
CA HIS A 90 18.64 -5.96 16.58
C HIS A 90 17.91 -7.28 16.32
N LEU A 91 16.61 -7.23 15.99
CA LEU A 91 15.79 -8.43 15.77
C LEU A 91 15.69 -8.82 14.30
N ASP A 92 16.16 -7.96 13.41
CA ASP A 92 16.10 -8.14 11.96
C ASP A 92 14.66 -8.33 11.42
N THR A 93 13.66 -7.85 12.17
CA THR A 93 12.23 -8.01 11.85
C THR A 93 11.68 -6.76 11.17
N PRO A 94 10.91 -6.92 10.07
CA PRO A 94 10.23 -5.80 9.44
C PRO A 94 9.06 -5.33 10.30
N VAL A 95 8.87 -4.01 10.35
CA VAL A 95 7.78 -3.34 11.09
C VAL A 95 7.23 -2.16 10.29
N ALA A 96 6.03 -1.72 10.64
CA ALA A 96 5.51 -0.45 10.19
C ALA A 96 5.65 0.59 11.32
N VAL A 97 6.15 1.78 10.99
CA VAL A 97 6.31 2.88 11.94
C VAL A 97 5.46 4.05 11.48
N LYS A 98 4.48 4.43 12.29
CA LYS A 98 3.68 5.63 12.07
C LYS A 98 4.25 6.78 12.90
N ILE A 99 4.60 7.89 12.25
CA ILE A 99 5.07 9.12 12.87
C ILE A 99 4.00 10.19 12.69
N LEU A 100 3.57 10.85 13.76
CA LEU A 100 2.64 11.97 13.68
C LEU A 100 3.35 13.20 13.13
N LEU A 101 2.68 13.94 12.23
CA LEU A 101 3.32 15.04 11.48
C LEU A 101 3.74 16.22 12.37
N GLN A 102 3.03 16.47 13.44
CA GLN A 102 3.29 17.61 14.31
C GLN A 102 3.57 17.16 15.74
N PRO A 103 4.48 17.87 16.45
CA PRO A 103 4.60 17.75 17.88
C PRO A 103 3.25 18.09 18.53
N GLN A 104 2.82 17.25 19.44
CA GLN A 104 1.58 17.48 20.17
C GLN A 104 1.88 18.27 21.45
N ASP A 105 0.86 18.98 21.95
CA ASP A 105 0.96 19.54 23.29
C ASP A 105 1.08 18.42 24.36
N PRO A 106 1.58 18.70 25.56
CA PRO A 106 1.84 17.68 26.58
C PRO A 106 0.62 16.85 26.95
N LEU A 107 -0.59 17.43 26.89
CA LEU A 107 -1.82 16.73 27.23
C LEU A 107 -2.20 15.75 26.11
N ALA A 108 -2.08 16.18 24.84
CA ALA A 108 -2.33 15.31 23.68
C ALA A 108 -1.30 14.18 23.60
N GLN A 109 -0.01 14.46 23.88
CA GLN A 109 1.05 13.43 23.98
C GLN A 109 0.69 12.37 25.04
N ARG A 110 0.30 12.80 26.22
CA ARG A 110 -0.09 11.88 27.30
C ARG A 110 -1.28 11.01 26.90
N ARG A 111 -2.31 11.58 26.31
CA ARG A 111 -3.48 10.84 25.80
C ARG A 111 -3.08 9.83 24.74
N PHE A 112 -2.23 10.22 23.80
CA PHE A 112 -1.70 9.32 22.77
C PHE A 112 -0.97 8.12 23.39
N LEU A 113 -0.08 8.36 24.37
CA LEU A 113 0.67 7.29 25.04
C LEU A 113 -0.27 6.37 25.84
N GLU A 114 -1.28 6.91 26.52
CA GLU A 114 -2.29 6.13 27.24
C GLU A 114 -3.13 5.27 26.27
N GLU A 115 -3.59 5.85 25.15
CA GLU A 115 -4.34 5.11 24.12
C GLU A 115 -3.48 4.04 23.45
N ALA A 116 -2.24 4.34 23.09
CA ALA A 116 -1.31 3.38 22.52
C ALA A 116 -1.00 2.22 23.48
N LYS A 117 -0.84 2.53 24.78
CA LYS A 117 -0.64 1.51 25.83
C LYS A 117 -1.85 0.59 25.93
N MET A 118 -3.06 1.12 25.90
CA MET A 118 -4.26 0.30 25.96
C MET A 118 -4.40 -0.56 24.70
N ALA A 119 -4.16 0.01 23.53
CA ALA A 119 -4.21 -0.71 22.26
C ALA A 119 -3.15 -1.82 22.16
N SER A 120 -1.96 -1.65 22.77
CA SER A 120 -0.91 -2.69 22.78
C SER A 120 -1.27 -3.91 23.63
N LEU A 121 -2.30 -3.85 24.46
CA LEU A 121 -2.81 -4.99 25.23
C LEU A 121 -3.77 -5.88 24.42
N VAL A 122 -4.26 -5.38 23.30
CA VAL A 122 -5.17 -6.14 22.44
C VAL A 122 -4.38 -7.12 21.59
N HIS A 123 -4.58 -8.41 21.81
CA HIS A 123 -3.95 -9.48 21.05
C HIS A 123 -5.05 -10.35 20.42
N HIS A 124 -5.33 -10.13 19.16
CA HIS A 124 -6.36 -10.87 18.44
C HIS A 124 -5.95 -11.08 16.97
N PRO A 125 -6.25 -12.22 16.33
CA PRO A 125 -5.85 -12.49 14.95
C PRO A 125 -6.39 -11.49 13.91
N ASN A 126 -7.44 -10.75 14.24
CA ASN A 126 -8.03 -9.72 13.37
C ASN A 126 -7.76 -8.28 13.85
N THR A 127 -6.75 -8.07 14.68
CA THR A 127 -6.28 -6.73 15.08
C THR A 127 -4.79 -6.59 14.79
N VAL A 128 -4.36 -5.38 14.41
CA VAL A 128 -2.94 -5.06 14.20
C VAL A 128 -2.21 -5.06 15.54
N TYR A 129 -1.13 -5.83 15.63
CA TYR A 129 -0.30 -5.86 16.83
C TYR A 129 0.56 -4.60 16.94
N ILE A 130 0.49 -3.92 18.10
CA ILE A 130 1.33 -2.77 18.43
C ILE A 130 2.55 -3.27 19.22
N ALA A 131 3.73 -3.11 18.63
CA ALA A 131 4.99 -3.57 19.21
C ALA A 131 5.63 -2.55 20.15
N ASP A 132 5.51 -1.25 19.85
CA ASP A 132 6.16 -0.17 20.59
C ASP A 132 5.52 1.18 20.29
N PHE A 133 5.73 2.16 21.16
CA PHE A 133 5.29 3.53 20.97
C PHE A 133 6.12 4.49 21.83
N GLY A 134 6.17 5.75 21.45
CA GLY A 134 6.92 6.74 22.23
C GLY A 134 6.93 8.12 21.63
N LEU A 135 7.87 8.93 22.11
CA LEU A 135 8.13 10.29 21.66
C LEU A 135 9.52 10.38 21.02
N LEU A 136 9.61 11.11 19.93
CA LEU A 136 10.87 11.49 19.32
C LEU A 136 11.49 12.69 20.06
N SER A 137 12.77 12.94 19.84
CA SER A 137 13.49 14.10 20.42
C SER A 137 12.91 15.44 20.01
N ASP A 138 12.21 15.50 18.87
CA ASP A 138 11.54 16.69 18.37
C ASP A 138 10.10 16.85 18.89
N GLY A 139 9.65 15.97 19.79
CA GLY A 139 8.32 15.98 20.40
C GLY A 139 7.22 15.34 19.58
N ARG A 140 7.50 14.78 18.40
CA ARG A 140 6.52 14.00 17.64
C ARG A 140 6.31 12.64 18.27
N SER A 141 5.08 12.15 18.23
CA SER A 141 4.74 10.81 18.69
C SER A 141 4.94 9.79 17.57
N TYR A 142 5.38 8.58 17.93
CA TYR A 142 5.48 7.46 17.01
C TYR A 142 4.80 6.20 17.57
N LEU A 143 4.37 5.33 16.67
CA LEU A 143 3.78 4.03 16.94
C LEU A 143 4.44 3.00 16.05
N VAL A 144 4.90 1.90 16.61
CA VAL A 144 5.46 0.76 15.88
C VAL A 144 4.47 -0.38 15.92
N MET A 145 4.17 -0.93 14.75
CA MET A 145 3.20 -2.01 14.60
C MET A 145 3.73 -3.06 13.63
N GLU A 146 3.10 -4.20 13.58
CA GLU A 146 3.40 -5.20 12.57
C GLU A 146 3.25 -4.64 11.16
N LEU A 147 4.15 -5.05 10.26
CA LEU A 147 4.07 -4.68 8.86
C LEU A 147 3.09 -5.61 8.16
N LEU A 148 1.96 -5.07 7.74
CA LEU A 148 0.98 -5.80 6.94
C LEU A 148 1.43 -5.85 5.48
N VAL A 149 1.22 -6.98 4.82
CA VAL A 149 1.52 -7.17 3.40
C VAL A 149 0.31 -7.79 2.73
N GLY A 150 -0.41 -6.96 2.00
CA GLY A 150 -1.61 -7.38 1.27
C GLY A 150 -2.40 -6.19 0.73
N PRO A 151 -3.45 -6.44 -0.05
CA PRO A 151 -4.34 -5.40 -0.51
C PRO A 151 -5.29 -4.95 0.60
N THR A 152 -5.69 -3.67 0.56
CA THR A 152 -6.77 -3.18 1.42
C THR A 152 -8.13 -3.72 0.97
N LEU A 153 -9.10 -3.74 1.87
CA LEU A 153 -10.49 -4.07 1.53
C LEU A 153 -11.06 -3.07 0.50
N SER A 154 -10.65 -1.80 0.57
CA SER A 154 -11.02 -0.78 -0.44
C SER A 154 -10.61 -1.24 -1.83
N LYS A 155 -9.37 -1.68 -2.00
CA LYS A 155 -8.85 -2.16 -3.28
C LYS A 155 -9.61 -3.41 -3.78
N ALA A 156 -9.94 -4.33 -2.89
CA ALA A 156 -10.71 -5.51 -3.26
C ALA A 156 -12.17 -5.17 -3.67
N ILE A 157 -12.75 -4.11 -3.11
CA ILE A 157 -14.08 -3.61 -3.51
C ILE A 157 -14.02 -2.94 -4.89
N GLU A 158 -12.95 -2.23 -5.22
CA GLU A 158 -12.74 -1.61 -6.53
C GLU A 158 -12.61 -2.64 -7.67
N GLU A 159 -12.15 -3.85 -7.38
CA GLU A 159 -12.04 -4.95 -8.35
C GLU A 159 -13.40 -5.48 -8.82
N GLY A 160 -14.49 -5.17 -8.10
CA GLY A 160 -15.85 -5.52 -8.46
C GLY A 160 -16.68 -6.13 -7.32
N PRO A 161 -17.90 -6.60 -7.64
CA PRO A 161 -18.80 -7.19 -6.64
C PRO A 161 -18.18 -8.42 -5.97
N MET A 162 -18.21 -8.45 -4.66
CA MET A 162 -17.70 -9.58 -3.88
C MET A 162 -18.77 -10.68 -3.73
N GLU A 163 -18.33 -11.93 -3.77
CA GLU A 163 -19.20 -13.08 -3.49
C GLU A 163 -19.83 -12.94 -2.08
N PRO A 164 -21.14 -13.14 -1.91
CA PRO A 164 -21.85 -12.86 -0.66
C PRO A 164 -21.29 -13.61 0.56
N LEU A 165 -20.92 -14.87 0.41
CA LEU A 165 -20.34 -15.65 1.51
C LEU A 165 -18.97 -15.12 1.93
N ARG A 166 -18.13 -14.71 0.96
CA ARG A 166 -16.85 -14.06 1.24
C ARG A 166 -17.06 -12.75 1.98
N ALA A 167 -18.02 -11.92 1.56
CA ALA A 167 -18.34 -10.68 2.26
C ALA A 167 -18.80 -10.91 3.70
N CYS A 168 -19.64 -11.93 3.95
CA CYS A 168 -20.07 -12.31 5.29
C CYS A 168 -18.89 -12.75 6.19
N ARG A 169 -17.94 -13.52 5.65
CA ARG A 169 -16.76 -13.96 6.39
C ARG A 169 -15.85 -12.78 6.76
N ILE A 170 -15.63 -11.85 5.84
CA ILE A 170 -14.88 -10.62 6.10
C ILE A 170 -15.57 -9.81 7.20
N ALA A 171 -16.88 -9.59 7.10
CA ALA A 171 -17.64 -8.88 8.12
C ALA A 171 -17.55 -9.56 9.50
N GLN A 172 -17.57 -10.89 9.55
CA GLN A 172 -17.38 -11.65 10.77
C GLN A 172 -15.99 -11.43 11.38
N GLN A 173 -14.92 -11.47 10.57
CA GLN A 173 -13.56 -11.22 11.04
C GLN A 173 -13.42 -9.79 11.61
N ILE A 174 -13.95 -8.79 10.90
CA ILE A 174 -13.99 -7.41 11.39
C ILE A 174 -14.73 -7.31 12.73
N ALA A 175 -15.90 -7.93 12.84
CA ALA A 175 -16.70 -7.87 14.06
C ALA A 175 -15.97 -8.54 15.24
N THR A 176 -15.27 -9.66 15.03
CA THR A 176 -14.51 -10.31 16.10
C THR A 176 -13.28 -9.51 16.52
N GLY A 177 -12.58 -8.87 15.57
CA GLY A 177 -11.50 -7.93 15.88
C GLY A 177 -12.00 -6.72 16.70
N LEU A 178 -13.12 -6.10 16.27
CA LEU A 178 -13.74 -5.00 17.01
C LEU A 178 -14.20 -5.41 18.39
N GLN A 179 -14.76 -6.60 18.57
CA GLN A 179 -15.13 -7.12 19.88
C GLN A 179 -13.92 -7.18 20.81
N ALA A 180 -12.78 -7.71 20.35
CA ALA A 180 -11.56 -7.76 21.14
C ALA A 180 -11.08 -6.36 21.57
N VAL A 181 -11.18 -5.37 20.70
CA VAL A 181 -10.85 -3.96 21.00
C VAL A 181 -11.83 -3.37 22.02
N HIS A 182 -13.15 -3.62 21.86
CA HIS A 182 -14.19 -3.14 22.76
C HIS A 182 -14.09 -3.77 24.15
N ASP A 183 -13.67 -5.02 24.27
CA ASP A 183 -13.46 -5.70 25.56
C ASP A 183 -12.38 -5.02 26.41
N HIS A 184 -11.48 -4.27 25.77
CA HIS A 184 -10.49 -3.43 26.43
C HIS A 184 -10.95 -1.98 26.65
N GLY A 185 -12.23 -1.68 26.40
CA GLY A 185 -12.81 -0.33 26.55
C GLY A 185 -12.38 0.67 25.47
N ILE A 186 -11.79 0.19 24.38
CA ILE A 186 -11.33 1.02 23.26
C ILE A 186 -12.41 1.03 22.17
N VAL A 187 -12.67 2.20 21.57
CA VAL A 187 -13.55 2.36 20.41
C VAL A 187 -12.72 2.81 19.22
N HIS A 188 -12.82 2.11 18.10
CA HIS A 188 -11.99 2.36 16.90
C HIS A 188 -12.26 3.73 16.25
N ARG A 189 -13.48 4.26 16.26
CA ARG A 189 -13.97 5.59 15.81
C ARG A 189 -13.78 5.94 14.33
N ASP A 190 -12.92 5.24 13.58
CA ASP A 190 -12.61 5.55 12.17
C ASP A 190 -12.39 4.24 11.38
N LEU A 191 -13.36 3.31 11.52
CA LEU A 191 -13.35 2.06 10.75
C LEU A 191 -13.79 2.35 9.31
N LYS A 192 -12.95 1.97 8.32
CA LYS A 192 -13.22 2.13 6.90
C LYS A 192 -12.42 1.13 6.07
N PRO A 193 -12.84 0.80 4.83
CA PRO A 193 -12.19 -0.21 4.00
C PRO A 193 -10.69 0.02 3.75
N ASP A 194 -10.25 1.28 3.71
CA ASP A 194 -8.82 1.63 3.52
C ASP A 194 -7.92 1.23 4.69
N LYS A 195 -8.51 0.95 5.86
CA LYS A 195 -7.80 0.56 7.09
C LYS A 195 -7.91 -0.92 7.40
N LEU A 196 -8.50 -1.68 6.51
CA LEU A 196 -8.66 -3.11 6.63
C LEU A 196 -7.80 -3.76 5.56
N GLU A 197 -6.85 -4.61 5.97
CA GLU A 197 -5.94 -5.27 5.05
C GLU A 197 -6.14 -6.78 5.06
N PHE A 198 -6.08 -7.38 3.87
CA PHE A 198 -6.00 -8.82 3.73
C PHE A 198 -4.56 -9.25 3.89
N VAL A 199 -4.27 -10.04 4.89
CA VAL A 199 -2.93 -10.59 5.11
C VAL A 199 -2.91 -12.08 4.80
N GLU A 200 -1.98 -12.48 3.95
CA GLU A 200 -1.58 -13.87 3.89
C GLU A 200 -0.77 -14.16 5.16
N LYS A 201 -1.21 -15.14 5.91
CA LYS A 201 -0.72 -15.46 7.25
C LYS A 201 0.77 -15.23 7.43
N TRP A 202 1.12 -14.39 8.42
CA TRP A 202 2.49 -14.12 8.90
C TRP A 202 3.32 -15.40 9.00
N PRO A 203 4.59 -15.39 8.57
CA PRO A 203 5.48 -16.54 8.75
C PRO A 203 5.55 -16.91 10.23
N SER A 204 5.32 -18.17 10.53
CA SER A 204 5.11 -18.78 11.85
C SER A 204 6.28 -18.68 12.85
N HIS A 205 7.26 -17.82 12.64
CA HIS A 205 8.40 -17.62 13.54
C HIS A 205 8.25 -16.43 14.51
N VAL A 206 7.17 -15.67 14.40
CA VAL A 206 6.76 -14.68 15.43
C VAL A 206 5.53 -15.21 16.14
N ARG A 207 5.68 -16.35 16.84
CA ARG A 207 4.61 -16.86 17.69
C ARG A 207 4.58 -16.10 19.00
N SER A 208 3.38 -15.69 19.42
CA SER A 208 3.11 -15.37 20.80
C SER A 208 3.43 -16.62 21.67
N PRO A 209 3.93 -16.45 22.91
CA PRO A 209 4.33 -17.58 23.76
C PRO A 209 3.22 -18.56 24.14
N SER A 210 1.97 -18.35 23.75
CA SER A 210 0.80 -19.09 24.19
C SER A 210 0.21 -20.11 23.19
N GLU A 211 0.70 -20.18 21.93
CA GLU A 211 0.10 -21.10 20.94
C GLU A 211 1.01 -22.27 20.58
N ASN A 212 1.01 -23.28 21.44
CA ASN A 212 1.57 -24.61 21.19
C ASN A 212 0.47 -25.57 20.69
N VAL A 213 -0.18 -25.23 19.56
CA VAL A 213 -1.10 -26.16 18.88
C VAL A 213 -0.44 -26.66 17.60
N ARG A 214 -0.23 -27.97 17.52
CA ARG A 214 0.31 -28.67 16.34
C ARG A 214 -0.72 -28.62 15.21
N GLU A 215 -0.52 -27.74 14.25
CA GLU A 215 -1.27 -27.74 12.99
C GLU A 215 -0.56 -28.59 11.93
N THR A 216 -1.30 -29.50 11.30
CA THR A 216 -0.78 -30.35 10.22
C THR A 216 -0.72 -29.59 8.90
N SER A 217 0.26 -29.95 8.06
CA SER A 217 0.58 -29.25 6.78
C SER A 217 -0.54 -29.25 5.73
N VAL A 218 -1.60 -30.05 5.92
CA VAL A 218 -2.74 -30.16 4.99
C VAL A 218 -3.79 -29.05 5.20
N GLU A 219 -3.88 -28.49 6.41
CA GLU A 219 -4.83 -27.39 6.71
C GLU A 219 -4.34 -26.02 6.23
N ARG A 220 -3.04 -25.84 6.00
CA ARG A 220 -2.45 -24.57 5.57
C ARG A 220 -2.90 -24.11 4.18
N ASN A 221 -3.33 -24.99 3.30
CA ASN A 221 -3.59 -24.68 1.88
C ASN A 221 -5.07 -24.33 1.59
N ARG A 222 -5.93 -24.21 2.60
CA ARG A 222 -7.37 -23.90 2.45
C ARG A 222 -7.86 -22.69 3.25
N ARG A 223 -6.97 -21.96 3.90
CA ARG A 223 -7.40 -20.79 4.69
C ARG A 223 -7.47 -19.57 3.79
N GLU A 224 -8.61 -18.92 3.82
CA GLU A 224 -8.78 -17.58 3.24
C GLU A 224 -7.87 -16.57 3.99
N PRO A 225 -7.43 -15.49 3.31
CA PRO A 225 -6.63 -14.46 3.94
C PRO A 225 -7.37 -13.87 5.15
N GLU A 226 -6.63 -13.61 6.22
CA GLU A 226 -7.17 -12.95 7.42
C GLU A 226 -7.32 -11.46 7.15
N VAL A 227 -8.38 -10.86 7.69
CA VAL A 227 -8.61 -9.41 7.63
C VAL A 227 -8.17 -8.79 8.94
N LEU A 228 -7.25 -7.82 8.88
CA LEU A 228 -6.78 -7.05 10.03
C LEU A 228 -7.34 -5.63 10.01
N CYS A 229 -7.69 -5.11 11.15
CA CYS A 229 -8.15 -3.74 11.37
C CYS A 229 -7.30 -3.00 12.42
#